data_c6d4c22b1abf145677d0e244a9184a75
#
_entry.id   c6d4c22b1abf145677d0e244a9184a75
#
_cell.length_a   1.000
_cell.length_b   1.000
_cell.length_c   1.000
_cell.angle_alpha   90.00
_cell.angle_beta   90.00
_cell.angle_gamma   90.00
#
_symmetry.space_group_name_H-M   'P 1'
#
loop_
_entity.id
_entity.type
_entity.pdbx_description
1 polymer ?
#
loop_
_entity_poly.entity_id
_entity_poly.type
_entity_poly.pdbx_seq_one_letter_code
_entity_poly.pdbx_strand_id
1 'polypeptide(L)'
;MPVVRLTQKLIDSDELICPDDKRRVEYCDGRSRAAVTGLYLEARQNGRAWYLRYRDGDGVTRHVKLGSTLDLDLATARERAKTLRAEIALGADPSAEKKARKSTLTFDKFWTDHCYPYLKTRKKTAAKDDERYRHRLKPRFGHLKLDKITRHQLQTFHAELRTEGLSGATCDHYIKVIRRALNLAVEWSMLSKNPAERIPLFRDPNNVEHY
;
A
#
# COMPACT_ATOMS: atom_id res chain seq x y z
N MET A 1 9.98 20.75 23.85
CA MET A 1 10.88 19.98 22.97
C MET A 1 12.26 20.63 23.03
N PRO A 2 13.30 19.93 23.47
CA PRO A 2 14.64 20.46 23.45
C PRO A 2 15.15 20.62 22.00
N VAL A 3 15.64 21.81 21.68
CA VAL A 3 16.34 22.12 20.45
C VAL A 3 17.83 21.87 20.70
N VAL A 4 18.39 20.88 20.03
CA VAL A 4 19.75 20.40 20.27
C VAL A 4 20.57 20.52 18.97
N ARG A 5 21.87 20.83 19.10
CA ARG A 5 22.78 20.67 17.97
C ARG A 5 23.06 19.18 17.79
N LEU A 6 22.30 18.53 16.92
CA LEU A 6 22.53 17.11 16.63
C LEU A 6 23.86 16.92 15.90
N THR A 7 24.67 16.01 16.41
CA THR A 7 25.90 15.52 15.79
C THR A 7 25.86 14.00 15.77
N GLN A 8 26.57 13.36 14.83
CA GLN A 8 26.60 11.90 14.77
C GLN A 8 27.14 11.31 16.09
N LYS A 9 28.18 11.91 16.65
CA LYS A 9 28.75 11.49 17.95
C LYS A 9 27.69 11.51 19.08
N LEU A 10 26.84 12.52 19.12
CA LEU A 10 25.78 12.62 20.13
C LEU A 10 24.67 11.58 19.91
N ILE A 11 24.42 11.20 18.64
CA ILE A 11 23.44 10.16 18.30
C ILE A 11 23.98 8.79 18.65
N ASP A 12 25.28 8.55 18.46
CA ASP A 12 25.93 7.29 18.78
C ASP A 12 26.18 7.12 20.29
N SER A 13 26.16 8.23 21.05
CA SER A 13 26.20 8.19 22.51
C SER A 13 24.82 7.85 23.10
N ASP A 14 24.81 7.33 24.33
CA ASP A 14 23.57 7.03 25.05
C ASP A 14 22.95 8.25 25.76
N GLU A 15 23.34 9.47 25.35
CA GLU A 15 22.83 10.72 25.97
C GLU A 15 21.41 11.08 25.51
N LEU A 16 21.01 10.68 24.27
CA LEU A 16 19.68 10.94 23.72
C LEU A 16 18.74 9.77 23.99
N ILE A 17 18.38 9.61 25.27
CA ILE A 17 17.51 8.54 25.76
C ILE A 17 16.08 9.03 26.00
N CYS A 18 15.16 8.09 26.08
CA CYS A 18 13.82 8.31 26.60
C CYS A 18 13.81 7.89 28.08
N PRO A 19 13.59 8.81 29.04
CA PRO A 19 13.46 8.46 30.44
C PRO A 19 12.27 7.51 30.68
N ASP A 20 12.33 6.69 31.74
CA ASP A 20 11.34 5.65 32.02
C ASP A 20 9.94 6.21 32.33
N ASP A 21 9.87 7.45 32.81
CA ASP A 21 8.63 8.18 33.09
C ASP A 21 7.93 8.70 31.80
N LYS A 22 8.60 8.59 30.64
CA LYS A 22 8.09 9.13 29.37
C LYS A 22 7.93 8.05 28.30
N ARG A 23 6.86 8.18 27.50
CA ARG A 23 6.63 7.33 26.34
C ARG A 23 7.58 7.64 25.20
N ARG A 24 7.98 8.90 25.06
CA ARG A 24 8.88 9.39 24.00
C ARG A 24 9.47 10.74 24.37
N VAL A 25 10.64 11.03 23.83
CA VAL A 25 11.27 12.36 23.83
C VAL A 25 11.63 12.72 22.40
N GLU A 26 11.42 13.97 22.05
CA GLU A 26 11.71 14.51 20.72
C GLU A 26 12.85 15.52 20.82
N TYR A 27 13.93 15.30 20.07
CA TYR A 27 15.11 16.17 19.99
C TYR A 27 15.13 16.83 18.61
N CYS A 28 14.80 18.13 18.55
CA CYS A 28 14.76 18.85 17.29
C CYS A 28 16.17 19.16 16.78
N ASP A 29 16.38 18.92 15.48
CA ASP A 29 17.63 19.34 14.80
C ASP A 29 17.65 20.86 14.69
N GLY A 30 18.60 21.49 15.40
CA GLY A 30 18.72 22.93 15.46
C GLY A 30 20.14 23.36 15.79
N ARG A 31 20.37 24.71 15.88
CA ARG A 31 21.64 25.30 16.25
C ARG A 31 22.84 24.89 15.37
N SER A 32 22.60 24.36 14.18
CA SER A 32 23.63 23.98 13.20
C SER A 32 23.31 24.59 11.85
N ARG A 33 24.33 25.03 11.09
CA ARG A 33 24.16 25.53 9.71
C ARG A 33 23.59 24.45 8.77
N ALA A 34 23.81 23.19 9.09
CA ALA A 34 23.29 22.04 8.34
C ALA A 34 21.91 21.54 8.85
N ALA A 35 21.35 22.18 9.88
CA ALA A 35 20.07 21.78 10.46
C ALA A 35 18.92 21.92 9.45
N VAL A 36 17.98 20.95 9.48
CA VAL A 36 16.81 20.95 8.62
C VAL A 36 15.56 21.26 9.47
N THR A 37 14.85 22.31 9.11
CA THR A 37 13.64 22.73 9.82
C THR A 37 12.61 21.59 9.82
N GLY A 38 12.14 21.22 11.00
CA GLY A 38 11.15 20.16 11.19
C GLY A 38 11.74 18.77 11.33
N LEU A 39 13.03 18.57 11.07
CA LEU A 39 13.71 17.30 11.37
C LEU A 39 13.87 17.15 12.88
N TYR A 40 13.53 15.99 13.41
CA TYR A 40 13.75 15.65 14.80
C TYR A 40 14.03 14.15 14.99
N LEU A 41 14.74 13.84 16.05
CA LEU A 41 14.99 12.51 16.55
C LEU A 41 13.91 12.20 17.61
N GLU A 42 13.17 11.15 17.44
CA GLU A 42 12.28 10.59 18.47
C GLU A 42 12.99 9.44 19.16
N ALA A 43 13.23 9.57 20.46
CA ALA A 43 13.73 8.51 21.32
C ALA A 43 12.55 7.86 22.06
N ARG A 44 12.50 6.54 22.05
CA ARG A 44 11.59 5.69 22.83
C ARG A 44 12.42 4.64 23.58
N GLN A 45 11.82 3.94 24.53
CA GLN A 45 12.51 2.84 25.22
C GLN A 45 12.99 1.75 24.23
N ASN A 46 12.26 1.52 23.13
CA ASN A 46 12.59 0.48 22.15
C ASN A 46 13.46 0.96 20.99
N GLY A 47 14.06 2.14 21.08
CA GLY A 47 14.95 2.64 20.04
C GLY A 47 14.68 4.08 19.60
N ARG A 48 15.45 4.52 18.62
CA ARG A 48 15.45 5.89 18.11
C ARG A 48 15.12 5.92 16.63
N ALA A 49 14.37 6.95 16.19
CA ALA A 49 13.99 7.09 14.80
C ALA A 49 13.91 8.57 14.38
N TRP A 50 14.20 8.81 13.12
CA TRP A 50 14.12 10.10 12.47
C TRP A 50 12.71 10.38 11.98
N TYR A 51 12.24 11.60 12.21
CA TYR A 51 10.96 12.11 11.76
C TYR A 51 11.11 13.50 11.17
N LEU A 52 10.26 13.80 10.20
CA LEU A 52 10.04 15.15 9.69
C LEU A 52 8.66 15.63 10.11
N ARG A 53 8.61 16.82 10.74
CA ARG A 53 7.39 17.56 11.01
C ARG A 53 7.20 18.59 9.90
N TYR A 54 6.00 18.64 9.33
CA TYR A 54 5.66 19.60 8.29
C TYR A 54 4.19 20.03 8.45
N ARG A 55 3.80 21.09 7.73
CA ARG A 55 2.39 21.47 7.57
C ARG A 55 1.92 20.99 6.21
N ASP A 56 0.76 20.34 6.17
CA ASP A 56 0.10 19.99 4.91
C ASP A 56 -0.56 21.19 4.24
N GLY A 57 -1.17 20.98 3.06
CA GLY A 57 -1.85 22.02 2.30
C GLY A 57 -3.01 22.70 3.05
N ASP A 58 -3.59 22.01 4.02
CA ASP A 58 -4.66 22.51 4.90
C ASP A 58 -4.12 23.23 6.15
N GLY A 59 -2.80 23.38 6.27
CA GLY A 59 -2.15 24.01 7.42
C GLY A 59 -2.03 23.12 8.66
N VAL A 60 -2.43 21.86 8.56
CA VAL A 60 -2.38 20.89 9.68
C VAL A 60 -0.96 20.35 9.85
N THR A 61 -0.49 20.28 11.09
CA THR A 61 0.82 19.71 11.40
C THR A 61 0.80 18.19 11.25
N ARG A 62 1.69 17.67 10.41
CA ARG A 62 1.88 16.24 10.15
C ARG A 62 3.28 15.79 10.50
N HIS A 63 3.42 14.49 10.70
CA HIS A 63 4.67 13.83 11.04
C HIS A 63 4.89 12.63 10.12
N VAL A 64 6.08 12.55 9.52
CA VAL A 64 6.46 11.40 8.70
C VAL A 64 7.75 10.79 9.24
N LYS A 65 7.76 9.45 9.40
CA LYS A 65 8.96 8.70 9.79
C LYS A 65 9.89 8.57 8.58
N LEU A 66 11.14 8.99 8.72
CA LEU A 66 12.18 8.87 7.69
C LEU A 66 12.93 7.53 7.78
N GLY A 67 13.16 7.04 9.00
CA GLY A 67 13.85 5.76 9.24
C GLY A 67 14.31 5.60 10.67
N SER A 68 14.90 4.43 10.99
CA SER A 68 15.58 4.18 12.26
C SER A 68 16.97 4.81 12.26
N THR A 69 17.50 5.16 13.43
CA THR A 69 18.90 5.58 13.57
C THR A 69 19.90 4.45 13.33
N LEU A 70 19.45 3.20 13.36
CA LEU A 70 20.25 2.03 12.99
C LEU A 70 20.49 1.94 11.47
N ASP A 71 19.51 2.44 10.68
CA ASP A 71 19.55 2.35 9.21
C ASP A 71 19.98 3.66 8.56
N LEU A 72 19.90 4.78 9.28
CA LEU A 72 20.08 6.13 8.77
C LEU A 72 20.94 6.96 9.72
N ASP A 73 22.09 7.38 9.24
CA ASP A 73 22.92 8.39 9.90
C ASP A 73 22.28 9.80 9.79
N LEU A 74 22.84 10.76 10.53
CA LEU A 74 22.35 12.14 10.57
C LEU A 74 22.43 12.83 9.20
N ALA A 75 23.48 12.57 8.42
CA ALA A 75 23.68 13.21 7.12
C ALA A 75 22.60 12.74 6.14
N THR A 76 22.39 11.46 6.04
CA THR A 76 21.35 10.85 5.21
C THR A 76 19.93 11.25 5.66
N ALA A 77 19.70 11.33 6.98
CA ALA A 77 18.43 11.81 7.52
C ALA A 77 18.13 13.26 7.11
N ARG A 78 19.15 14.13 7.14
CA ARG A 78 19.01 15.53 6.68
C ARG A 78 18.73 15.63 5.18
N GLU A 79 19.44 14.85 4.37
CA GLU A 79 19.20 14.84 2.90
C GLU A 79 17.79 14.34 2.58
N ARG A 80 17.33 13.23 3.19
CA ARG A 80 15.95 12.75 3.03
C ARG A 80 14.92 13.79 3.49
N ALA A 81 15.18 14.48 4.59
CA ALA A 81 14.30 15.52 5.09
C ALA A 81 14.23 16.71 4.12
N LYS A 82 15.34 17.13 3.51
CA LYS A 82 15.37 18.20 2.50
C LYS A 82 14.58 17.80 1.25
N THR A 83 14.83 16.61 0.71
CA THR A 83 14.12 16.08 -0.47
C THR A 83 12.62 16.06 -0.22
N LEU A 84 12.20 15.47 0.90
CA LEU A 84 10.78 15.36 1.25
C LEU A 84 10.13 16.72 1.47
N ARG A 85 10.85 17.70 2.05
CA ARG A 85 10.37 19.06 2.16
C ARG A 85 10.18 19.76 0.81
N ALA A 86 11.08 19.50 -0.14
CA ALA A 86 10.94 20.02 -1.51
C ALA A 86 9.69 19.40 -2.19
N GLU A 87 9.47 18.10 -2.05
CA GLU A 87 8.26 17.44 -2.56
C GLU A 87 6.98 18.00 -1.94
N ILE A 88 6.97 18.22 -0.63
CA ILE A 88 5.83 18.85 0.08
C ILE A 88 5.59 20.28 -0.41
N ALA A 89 6.64 21.04 -0.64
CA ALA A 89 6.52 22.41 -1.19
C ALA A 89 5.94 22.40 -2.62
N LEU A 90 6.13 21.32 -3.37
CA LEU A 90 5.52 21.09 -4.68
C LEU A 90 4.11 20.47 -4.63
N GLY A 91 3.53 20.33 -3.42
CA GLY A 91 2.16 19.87 -3.21
C GLY A 91 2.01 18.40 -2.85
N ALA A 92 3.09 17.66 -2.63
CA ALA A 92 2.99 16.28 -2.13
C ALA A 92 2.51 16.24 -0.67
N ASP A 93 1.63 15.30 -0.33
CA ASP A 93 1.26 14.99 1.06
C ASP A 93 1.55 13.52 1.39
N PRO A 94 2.75 13.23 1.92
CA PRO A 94 3.15 11.87 2.30
C PRO A 94 2.23 11.23 3.35
N SER A 95 1.57 12.04 4.17
CA SER A 95 0.63 11.57 5.19
C SER A 95 -0.69 11.11 4.57
N ALA A 96 -1.23 11.89 3.64
CA ALA A 96 -2.42 11.54 2.88
C ALA A 96 -2.19 10.30 2.01
N GLU A 97 -1.05 10.21 1.33
CA GLU A 97 -0.67 9.01 0.57
C GLU A 97 -0.61 7.75 1.45
N LYS A 98 0.03 7.87 2.62
CA LYS A 98 0.10 6.75 3.57
C LYS A 98 -1.26 6.36 4.11
N LYS A 99 -2.15 7.33 4.36
CA LYS A 99 -3.53 7.11 4.79
C LYS A 99 -4.34 6.45 3.67
N ALA A 100 -4.22 6.92 2.45
CA ALA A 100 -4.85 6.33 1.27
C ALA A 100 -4.40 4.87 1.08
N ARG A 101 -3.09 4.58 1.15
CA ARG A 101 -2.55 3.21 1.11
C ARG A 101 -3.07 2.32 2.24
N LYS A 102 -3.30 2.87 3.45
CA LYS A 102 -3.87 2.11 4.58
C LYS A 102 -5.37 1.87 4.42
N SER A 103 -6.09 2.79 3.80
CA SER A 103 -7.54 2.71 3.59
C SER A 103 -7.95 1.82 2.43
N THR A 104 -7.00 1.38 1.57
CA THR A 104 -7.31 0.46 0.48
C THR A 104 -7.88 -0.83 1.03
N LEU A 105 -9.11 -1.15 0.59
CA LEU A 105 -9.83 -2.36 1.00
C LEU A 105 -9.09 -3.62 0.57
N THR A 106 -9.23 -4.70 1.34
CA THR A 106 -8.88 -6.04 0.84
C THR A 106 -9.85 -6.44 -0.27
N PHE A 107 -9.42 -7.33 -1.14
CA PHE A 107 -10.27 -7.82 -2.23
C PHE A 107 -11.53 -8.53 -1.70
N ASP A 108 -11.41 -9.24 -0.56
CA ASP A 108 -12.56 -9.89 0.08
C ASP A 108 -13.58 -8.85 0.58
N LYS A 109 -13.13 -7.80 1.24
CA LYS A 109 -14.00 -6.74 1.73
C LYS A 109 -14.64 -5.96 0.58
N PHE A 110 -13.86 -5.67 -0.46
CA PHE A 110 -14.38 -5.06 -1.69
C PHE A 110 -15.44 -5.93 -2.38
N TRP A 111 -15.19 -7.24 -2.49
CA TRP A 111 -16.14 -8.18 -3.11
C TRP A 111 -17.45 -8.22 -2.33
N THR A 112 -17.36 -8.44 -1.01
CA THR A 112 -18.52 -8.65 -0.14
C THR A 112 -19.38 -7.40 0.01
N ASP A 113 -18.73 -6.25 0.26
CA ASP A 113 -19.43 -5.02 0.63
C ASP A 113 -19.87 -4.19 -0.58
N HIS A 114 -19.20 -4.32 -1.72
CA HIS A 114 -19.43 -3.45 -2.89
C HIS A 114 -19.71 -4.22 -4.17
N CYS A 115 -18.81 -5.12 -4.59
CA CYS A 115 -18.85 -5.73 -5.92
C CYS A 115 -20.03 -6.71 -6.06
N TYR A 116 -20.16 -7.68 -5.17
CA TYR A 116 -21.20 -8.69 -5.25
C TYR A 116 -22.63 -8.11 -5.11
N PRO A 117 -22.92 -7.23 -4.13
CA PRO A 117 -24.23 -6.58 -4.06
C PRO A 117 -24.61 -5.86 -5.36
N TYR A 118 -23.66 -5.13 -5.96
CA TYR A 118 -23.86 -4.46 -7.24
C TYR A 118 -24.12 -5.45 -8.40
N LEU A 119 -23.34 -6.53 -8.48
CA LEU A 119 -23.52 -7.55 -9.52
C LEU A 119 -24.86 -8.28 -9.38
N LYS A 120 -25.30 -8.57 -8.14
CA LYS A 120 -26.55 -9.26 -7.85
C LYS A 120 -27.76 -8.55 -8.43
N THR A 121 -27.77 -7.23 -8.47
CA THR A 121 -28.89 -6.43 -9.04
C THR A 121 -28.88 -6.36 -10.56
N ARG A 122 -27.74 -6.68 -11.22
CA ARG A 122 -27.55 -6.43 -12.66
C ARG A 122 -27.25 -7.67 -13.50
N LYS A 123 -26.88 -8.77 -12.85
CA LYS A 123 -26.44 -9.98 -13.56
C LYS A 123 -27.14 -11.23 -13.04
N LYS A 124 -27.89 -11.90 -13.90
CA LYS A 124 -28.57 -13.17 -13.55
C LYS A 124 -27.63 -14.26 -13.04
N THR A 125 -26.37 -14.26 -13.51
CA THR A 125 -25.34 -15.25 -13.14
C THR A 125 -24.45 -14.79 -11.99
N ALA A 126 -24.81 -13.75 -11.25
CA ALA A 126 -24.00 -13.23 -10.13
C ALA A 126 -23.71 -14.29 -9.07
N ALA A 127 -24.66 -15.19 -8.79
CA ALA A 127 -24.46 -16.28 -7.84
C ALA A 127 -23.35 -17.26 -8.27
N LYS A 128 -23.24 -17.57 -9.59
CA LYS A 128 -22.15 -18.38 -10.13
C LYS A 128 -20.79 -17.68 -10.04
N ASP A 129 -20.79 -16.35 -10.21
CA ASP A 129 -19.55 -15.58 -10.04
C ASP A 129 -19.11 -15.54 -8.58
N ASP A 130 -20.04 -15.45 -7.63
CA ASP A 130 -19.76 -15.50 -6.20
C ASP A 130 -19.28 -16.89 -5.76
N GLU A 131 -19.83 -17.96 -6.31
CA GLU A 131 -19.33 -19.30 -6.10
C GLU A 131 -17.87 -19.45 -6.56
N ARG A 132 -17.54 -19.00 -7.80
CA ARG A 132 -16.17 -18.96 -8.30
C ARG A 132 -15.26 -18.12 -7.43
N TYR A 133 -15.76 -16.96 -6.99
CA TYR A 133 -15.01 -16.10 -6.07
C TYR A 133 -14.66 -16.87 -4.79
N ARG A 134 -15.64 -17.44 -4.11
CA ARG A 134 -15.43 -18.15 -2.83
C ARG A 134 -14.52 -19.35 -2.96
N HIS A 135 -14.66 -20.14 -4.02
CA HIS A 135 -13.90 -21.38 -4.20
C HIS A 135 -12.41 -21.16 -4.49
N ARG A 136 -12.06 -20.20 -5.33
CA ARG A 136 -10.69 -20.08 -5.84
C ARG A 136 -10.09 -18.68 -5.68
N LEU A 137 -10.88 -17.62 -5.91
CA LEU A 137 -10.37 -16.26 -5.88
C LEU A 137 -10.16 -15.76 -4.45
N LYS A 138 -11.11 -16.01 -3.55
CA LYS A 138 -11.01 -15.61 -2.13
C LYS A 138 -9.80 -16.21 -1.42
N PRO A 139 -9.52 -17.52 -1.47
CA PRO A 139 -8.33 -18.10 -0.83
C PRO A 139 -7.02 -17.49 -1.36
N ARG A 140 -6.95 -17.19 -2.65
CA ARG A 140 -5.74 -16.71 -3.31
C ARG A 140 -5.52 -15.20 -3.18
N PHE A 141 -6.58 -14.41 -3.34
CA PHE A 141 -6.51 -12.95 -3.46
C PHE A 141 -7.29 -12.19 -2.39
N GLY A 142 -8.22 -12.84 -1.68
CA GLY A 142 -9.13 -12.16 -0.75
C GLY A 142 -8.43 -11.36 0.34
N HIS A 143 -7.33 -11.87 0.88
CA HIS A 143 -6.54 -11.20 1.91
C HIS A 143 -5.69 -10.03 1.39
N LEU A 144 -5.46 -9.96 0.08
CA LEU A 144 -4.66 -8.92 -0.53
C LEU A 144 -5.46 -7.62 -0.63
N LYS A 145 -4.79 -6.48 -0.45
CA LYS A 145 -5.36 -5.18 -0.80
C LYS A 145 -5.49 -5.06 -2.31
N LEU A 146 -6.49 -4.31 -2.79
CA LEU A 146 -6.74 -4.11 -4.22
C LEU A 146 -5.51 -3.63 -4.99
N ASP A 147 -4.72 -2.71 -4.41
CA ASP A 147 -3.50 -2.16 -4.99
C ASP A 147 -2.30 -3.13 -4.97
N LYS A 148 -2.42 -4.26 -4.27
CA LYS A 148 -1.39 -5.30 -4.16
C LYS A 148 -1.61 -6.49 -5.08
N ILE A 149 -2.75 -6.56 -5.76
CA ILE A 149 -3.00 -7.56 -6.78
C ILE A 149 -2.23 -7.17 -8.04
N THR A 150 -1.29 -8.01 -8.45
CA THR A 150 -0.45 -7.76 -9.62
C THR A 150 -0.87 -8.59 -10.83
N ARG A 151 -0.54 -8.11 -12.03
CA ARG A 151 -0.76 -8.86 -13.27
C ARG A 151 -0.05 -10.21 -13.25
N HIS A 152 1.18 -10.25 -12.75
CA HIS A 152 1.95 -11.48 -12.66
C HIS A 152 1.25 -12.54 -11.81
N GLN A 153 0.76 -12.16 -10.61
CA GLN A 153 0.00 -13.09 -9.74
C GLN A 153 -1.24 -13.66 -10.44
N LEU A 154 -1.96 -12.83 -11.21
CA LEU A 154 -3.14 -13.26 -11.95
C LEU A 154 -2.80 -14.21 -13.10
N GLN A 155 -1.71 -13.97 -13.82
CA GLN A 155 -1.22 -14.84 -14.88
C GLN A 155 -0.73 -16.18 -14.32
N THR A 156 0.02 -16.17 -13.20
CA THR A 156 0.45 -17.38 -12.50
C THR A 156 -0.75 -18.21 -12.05
N PHE A 157 -1.74 -17.58 -11.41
CA PHE A 157 -2.97 -18.25 -11.01
C PHE A 157 -3.72 -18.86 -12.20
N HIS A 158 -3.79 -18.16 -13.35
CA HIS A 158 -4.44 -18.63 -14.55
C HIS A 158 -3.74 -19.91 -15.10
N ALA A 159 -2.40 -19.91 -15.11
CA ALA A 159 -1.62 -21.08 -15.51
C ALA A 159 -1.73 -22.25 -14.53
N GLU A 160 -1.69 -21.97 -13.22
CA GLU A 160 -1.89 -22.97 -12.17
C GLU A 160 -3.22 -23.71 -12.32
N LEU A 161 -4.32 -23.00 -12.58
CA LEU A 161 -5.63 -23.62 -12.83
C LEU A 161 -5.61 -24.59 -14.03
N ARG A 162 -4.85 -24.26 -15.08
CA ARG A 162 -4.70 -25.15 -16.23
C ARG A 162 -3.87 -26.38 -15.91
N THR A 163 -2.81 -26.22 -15.13
CA THR A 163 -1.97 -27.34 -14.65
C THR A 163 -2.73 -28.28 -13.73
N GLU A 164 -3.71 -27.78 -12.96
CA GLU A 164 -4.63 -28.59 -12.14
C GLU A 164 -5.65 -29.39 -12.99
N GLY A 165 -5.63 -29.25 -14.32
CA GLY A 165 -6.47 -30.02 -15.23
C GLY A 165 -7.82 -29.38 -15.56
N LEU A 166 -8.07 -28.11 -15.17
CA LEU A 166 -9.30 -27.40 -15.55
C LEU A 166 -9.28 -27.08 -17.06
N SER A 167 -10.47 -27.09 -17.69
CA SER A 167 -10.59 -26.65 -19.09
C SER A 167 -10.22 -25.17 -19.23
N GLY A 168 -9.69 -24.79 -20.39
CA GLY A 168 -9.33 -23.40 -20.67
C GLY A 168 -10.49 -22.45 -20.47
N ALA A 169 -11.70 -22.82 -20.91
CA ALA A 169 -12.91 -22.03 -20.69
C ALA A 169 -13.21 -21.81 -19.20
N THR A 170 -13.00 -22.83 -18.35
CA THR A 170 -13.18 -22.72 -16.90
C THR A 170 -12.13 -21.79 -16.29
N CYS A 171 -10.85 -21.93 -16.66
CA CYS A 171 -9.78 -21.03 -16.22
C CYS A 171 -10.09 -19.58 -16.59
N ASP A 172 -10.56 -19.35 -17.82
CA ASP A 172 -10.93 -18.04 -18.33
C ASP A 172 -12.08 -17.40 -17.57
N HIS A 173 -13.05 -18.21 -17.09
CA HIS A 173 -14.13 -17.67 -16.27
C HIS A 173 -13.62 -17.06 -14.98
N TYR A 174 -12.63 -17.63 -14.31
CA TYR A 174 -12.02 -17.03 -13.10
C TYR A 174 -11.37 -15.68 -13.43
N ILE A 175 -10.63 -15.61 -14.53
CA ILE A 175 -10.02 -14.34 -14.96
C ILE A 175 -11.06 -13.30 -15.35
N LYS A 176 -12.16 -13.69 -16.02
CA LYS A 176 -13.26 -12.78 -16.36
C LYS A 176 -13.94 -12.23 -15.10
N VAL A 177 -14.16 -13.05 -14.07
CA VAL A 177 -14.76 -12.63 -12.80
C VAL A 177 -13.88 -11.59 -12.10
N ILE A 178 -12.59 -11.89 -11.88
CA ILE A 178 -11.69 -10.96 -11.21
C ILE A 178 -11.47 -9.68 -12.05
N ARG A 179 -11.36 -9.79 -13.36
CA ARG A 179 -11.27 -8.65 -14.28
C ARG A 179 -12.46 -7.71 -14.14
N ARG A 180 -13.68 -8.27 -14.10
CA ARG A 180 -14.91 -7.48 -13.93
C ARG A 180 -14.91 -6.77 -12.56
N ALA A 181 -14.55 -7.46 -11.50
CA ALA A 181 -14.48 -6.89 -10.16
C ALA A 181 -13.47 -5.74 -10.10
N LEU A 182 -12.26 -5.93 -10.66
CA LEU A 182 -11.23 -4.89 -10.66
C LEU A 182 -11.58 -3.71 -11.60
N ASN A 183 -12.34 -3.94 -12.68
CA ASN A 183 -12.90 -2.83 -13.49
C ASN A 183 -13.86 -1.97 -12.66
N LEU A 184 -14.74 -2.58 -11.88
CA LEU A 184 -15.62 -1.85 -10.97
C LEU A 184 -14.83 -1.05 -9.93
N ALA A 185 -13.73 -1.62 -9.40
CA ALA A 185 -12.85 -0.88 -8.49
C ALA A 185 -12.21 0.34 -9.16
N VAL A 186 -11.88 0.27 -10.45
CA VAL A 186 -11.40 1.42 -11.24
C VAL A 186 -12.53 2.43 -11.50
N GLU A 187 -13.69 1.98 -11.94
CA GLU A 187 -14.90 2.81 -12.16
C GLU A 187 -15.25 3.62 -10.91
N TRP A 188 -15.09 3.02 -9.72
CA TRP A 188 -15.38 3.66 -8.44
C TRP A 188 -14.17 4.38 -7.82
N SER A 189 -13.11 4.60 -8.59
CA SER A 189 -11.89 5.30 -8.16
C SER A 189 -11.18 4.69 -6.94
N MET A 190 -11.43 3.41 -6.65
CA MET A 190 -10.75 2.64 -5.60
C MET A 190 -9.42 2.07 -6.07
N LEU A 191 -9.21 2.00 -7.38
CA LEU A 191 -8.01 1.52 -8.03
C LEU A 191 -7.71 2.41 -9.26
N SER A 192 -6.45 2.75 -9.49
CA SER A 192 -6.05 3.61 -10.60
C SER A 192 -6.04 2.89 -11.95
N LYS A 193 -5.74 1.58 -11.95
CA LYS A 193 -5.63 0.75 -13.16
C LYS A 193 -5.95 -0.71 -12.84
N ASN A 194 -6.62 -1.40 -13.77
CA ASN A 194 -6.92 -2.82 -13.63
C ASN A 194 -5.72 -3.70 -14.02
N PRO A 195 -5.09 -4.44 -13.07
CA PRO A 195 -3.99 -5.35 -13.39
C PRO A 195 -4.42 -6.58 -14.22
N ALA A 196 -5.71 -6.91 -14.24
CA ALA A 196 -6.27 -8.01 -15.05
C ALA A 196 -6.57 -7.60 -16.50
N GLU A 197 -6.37 -6.32 -16.85
CA GLU A 197 -6.57 -5.84 -18.22
C GLU A 197 -5.63 -6.58 -19.19
N ARG A 198 -6.19 -7.01 -20.34
CA ARG A 198 -5.43 -7.67 -21.41
C ARG A 198 -4.64 -8.93 -20.98
N ILE A 199 -5.08 -9.65 -19.95
CA ILE A 199 -4.57 -11.00 -19.70
C ILE A 199 -5.09 -11.89 -20.84
N PRO A 200 -4.20 -12.58 -21.60
CA PRO A 200 -4.64 -13.51 -22.64
C PRO A 200 -5.51 -14.62 -22.06
N LEU A 201 -6.54 -14.99 -22.77
CA LEU A 201 -7.39 -16.13 -22.43
C LEU A 201 -6.92 -17.36 -23.19
N PHE A 202 -7.21 -18.56 -22.66
CA PHE A 202 -6.95 -19.80 -23.36
C PHE A 202 -7.89 -19.91 -24.57
N ARG A 203 -7.32 -20.12 -25.76
CA ARG A 203 -8.07 -20.39 -26.98
C ARG A 203 -8.14 -21.91 -27.20
N ASP A 204 -8.96 -22.59 -26.40
CA ASP A 204 -9.23 -24.00 -26.70
C ASP A 204 -10.07 -24.04 -28.00
N PRO A 205 -9.70 -24.86 -29.00
CA PRO A 205 -10.51 -25.03 -30.18
C PRO A 205 -11.89 -25.55 -29.76
N ASN A 206 -12.95 -24.83 -30.12
CA ASN A 206 -14.31 -25.31 -29.94
C ASN A 206 -14.51 -26.46 -30.94
N ASN A 207 -14.30 -27.70 -30.52
CA ASN A 207 -14.85 -28.85 -31.23
C ASN A 207 -16.36 -28.86 -30.97
N VAL A 208 -17.09 -28.04 -31.74
CA VAL A 208 -18.53 -28.21 -31.90
C VAL A 208 -18.67 -29.31 -32.97
N GLU A 209 -18.76 -30.54 -32.56
CA GLU A 209 -19.28 -31.61 -33.42
C GLU A 209 -20.79 -31.30 -33.58
N HIS A 210 -21.14 -30.82 -34.76
CA HIS A 210 -22.53 -30.73 -35.17
C HIS A 210 -22.94 -32.16 -35.60
N TYR A 211 -23.76 -32.83 -34.77
CA TYR A 211 -24.51 -34.01 -35.14
C TYR A 211 -25.75 -33.58 -35.90
#